data_f5e85eb911d0862a54d702c19381a87c
#
_entry.id   f5e85eb911d0862a54d702c19381a87c
#
_cell.length_a   1.000
_cell.length_b   1.000
_cell.length_c   1.000
_cell.angle_alpha   90.00
_cell.angle_beta   90.00
_cell.angle_gamma   90.00
#
_symmetry.space_group_name_H-M   'P 1'
#
loop_
_entity.id
_entity.type
_entity.pdbx_description
1 polymer ?
#
loop_
_entity_poly.entity_id
_entity_poly.type
_entity_poly.pdbx_seq_one_letter_code
_entity_poly.pdbx_strand_id
1 'polypeptide(L)'
;MPIIDIYSIEENFLVSFEDMETANSNGTFGAYISGELEQKEQSTGLEQTKKGEVVFKLFGFIPIRKVSVIMANDDDYYIGGVPIGLSIYTDGAIVIDDNGNDGIKEGDIIMQIDGIDFNEIEDMESVLKDNEEVEVTYLRKNKEVKTLLKVKNENKKHKLGLTVKDNVTGVGTLTFVNTRTGEYGALGHAIMEEAGGNIVPVSDGKVYACNLIGITKGEKNNPGQLRCVFVQNSKTKGTIETNNKFGIKGVMTNTSGLVDENLTAKIGGRFSVTPGKATIVSDISGIKEEYEIEIIKANYQKKANDKSLVFRVKDKRLLNLTGGIVQGMSGSPIMQNGKIVGAVTHVFLSDATKGYGVYTDWMTQDL
;
A
#
# COMPACT_ATOMS: atom_id res chain seq x y z
N MET A 1 -8.88 -22.63 -19.35
CA MET A 1 -8.97 -21.39 -20.15
C MET A 1 -8.63 -20.25 -19.20
N PRO A 2 -7.69 -19.37 -19.53
CA PRO A 2 -7.39 -18.25 -18.64
C PRO A 2 -8.59 -17.29 -18.60
N ILE A 3 -9.02 -16.92 -17.41
CA ILE A 3 -10.02 -15.86 -17.18
C ILE A 3 -9.30 -14.56 -17.50
N ILE A 4 -9.71 -13.86 -18.53
CA ILE A 4 -9.16 -12.55 -18.89
C ILE A 4 -10.05 -11.50 -18.24
N ASP A 5 -9.58 -10.89 -17.14
CA ASP A 5 -10.21 -9.71 -16.60
C ASP A 5 -9.83 -8.50 -17.48
N ILE A 6 -10.80 -7.97 -18.21
CA ILE A 6 -10.61 -6.85 -19.11
C ILE A 6 -10.82 -5.56 -18.33
N TYR A 7 -9.75 -4.79 -18.09
CA TYR A 7 -9.83 -3.48 -17.47
C TYR A 7 -9.85 -2.39 -18.54
N SER A 8 -10.90 -1.59 -18.59
CA SER A 8 -10.96 -0.40 -19.42
C SER A 8 -10.30 0.78 -18.68
N ILE A 9 -9.27 1.35 -19.26
CA ILE A 9 -8.63 2.57 -18.75
C ILE A 9 -9.54 3.79 -18.96
N GLU A 10 -10.50 3.73 -19.86
CA GLU A 10 -11.48 4.79 -20.11
C GLU A 10 -12.90 4.23 -20.20
N GLU A 11 -13.73 4.65 -19.24
CA GLU A 11 -15.22 4.56 -19.20
C GLU A 11 -15.93 3.20 -19.38
N ASN A 12 -16.47 2.71 -18.25
CA ASN A 12 -17.78 2.03 -18.10
C ASN A 12 -18.12 0.78 -18.93
N PHE A 13 -17.20 -0.19 -19.15
CA PHE A 13 -17.61 -1.53 -19.56
C PHE A 13 -16.78 -2.61 -18.89
N LEU A 14 -17.43 -3.39 -18.02
CA LEU A 14 -17.00 -4.73 -17.64
C LEU A 14 -17.61 -5.69 -18.67
N VAL A 15 -16.75 -6.42 -19.35
CA VAL A 15 -17.18 -7.58 -20.16
C VAL A 15 -16.41 -8.76 -19.65
N SER A 16 -17.05 -9.68 -18.92
CA SER A 16 -16.50 -10.99 -18.66
C SER A 16 -16.69 -11.87 -19.89
N PHE A 17 -15.77 -12.81 -20.15
CA PHE A 17 -15.93 -13.76 -21.26
C PHE A 17 -17.13 -14.69 -21.06
N GLU A 18 -17.57 -14.94 -19.82
CA GLU A 18 -18.77 -15.70 -19.50
C GLU A 18 -20.06 -14.97 -19.96
N ASP A 19 -20.10 -13.63 -19.82
CA ASP A 19 -21.23 -12.82 -20.25
C ASP A 19 -21.38 -12.77 -21.78
N MET A 20 -20.31 -13.07 -22.52
CA MET A 20 -20.29 -13.06 -23.98
C MET A 20 -20.78 -14.35 -24.62
N GLU A 21 -20.60 -15.50 -23.99
CA GLU A 21 -21.18 -16.76 -24.47
C GLU A 21 -22.70 -16.81 -24.27
N THR A 22 -23.21 -16.18 -23.22
CA THR A 22 -24.66 -16.09 -22.96
C THR A 22 -25.37 -15.04 -23.81
N ALA A 23 -24.72 -13.99 -24.30
CA ALA A 23 -25.28 -13.00 -25.19
C ALA A 23 -25.55 -13.54 -26.62
N ASN A 24 -24.92 -14.64 -27.01
CA ASN A 24 -25.11 -15.28 -28.32
C ASN A 24 -26.39 -16.11 -28.42
N SER A 25 -27.10 -16.38 -27.33
CA SER A 25 -28.28 -17.27 -27.36
C SER A 25 -29.63 -16.57 -27.57
N ASN A 26 -29.69 -15.22 -27.46
CA ASN A 26 -30.92 -14.46 -27.68
C ASN A 26 -30.69 -13.29 -28.64
N GLY A 27 -30.80 -13.56 -29.93
CA GLY A 27 -30.60 -12.60 -31.01
C GLY A 27 -31.37 -11.32 -30.86
N THR A 28 -30.67 -10.20 -30.81
CA THR A 28 -30.94 -8.92 -31.47
C THR A 28 -29.80 -7.91 -31.39
N PHE A 29 -28.77 -8.11 -30.59
CA PHE A 29 -27.56 -7.28 -30.58
C PHE A 29 -26.29 -8.17 -30.44
N GLY A 30 -25.76 -8.61 -31.57
CA GLY A 30 -24.50 -9.33 -31.61
C GLY A 30 -23.32 -8.37 -31.54
N ALA A 31 -22.69 -8.23 -30.40
CA ALA A 31 -21.34 -7.68 -30.35
C ALA A 31 -20.36 -8.84 -30.63
N TYR A 32 -19.76 -8.89 -31.81
CA TYR A 32 -18.67 -9.82 -32.11
C TYR A 32 -17.36 -9.19 -31.70
N ILE A 33 -16.61 -9.88 -30.85
CA ILE A 33 -15.22 -9.54 -30.57
C ILE A 33 -14.37 -10.34 -31.54
N SER A 34 -13.73 -9.66 -32.48
CA SER A 34 -12.59 -10.20 -33.21
C SER A 34 -11.38 -9.43 -32.72
N GLY A 35 -10.58 -10.03 -31.85
CA GLY A 35 -9.31 -9.49 -31.42
C GLY A 35 -8.17 -10.31 -32.01
N GLU A 36 -7.37 -9.74 -32.88
CA GLU A 36 -5.99 -10.17 -33.03
C GLU A 36 -5.22 -9.53 -31.89
N LEU A 37 -4.70 -10.38 -30.99
CA LEU A 37 -3.74 -9.97 -29.95
C LEU A 37 -2.41 -9.71 -30.66
N GLU A 38 -2.13 -8.51 -31.07
CA GLU A 38 -0.76 -8.12 -31.42
C GLU A 38 0.06 -8.12 -30.13
N GLN A 39 0.93 -9.13 -30.00
CA GLN A 39 1.93 -9.18 -28.93
C GLN A 39 3.04 -8.18 -29.28
N LYS A 40 3.02 -7.01 -28.70
CA LYS A 40 4.20 -6.15 -28.64
C LYS A 40 4.97 -6.46 -27.37
N GLU A 41 6.02 -7.25 -27.50
CA GLU A 41 7.03 -7.43 -26.46
C GLU A 41 7.85 -6.13 -26.36
N GLN A 42 7.66 -5.39 -25.27
CA GLN A 42 8.64 -4.41 -24.81
C GLN A 42 9.38 -5.00 -23.63
N SER A 43 10.60 -5.46 -23.91
CA SER A 43 11.56 -5.94 -22.91
C SER A 43 12.20 -4.75 -22.21
N THR A 44 11.67 -4.35 -21.06
CA THR A 44 12.46 -3.73 -20.00
C THR A 44 12.37 -4.70 -18.83
N GLY A 45 13.53 -5.24 -18.44
CA GLY A 45 13.63 -6.35 -17.50
C GLY A 45 12.85 -6.10 -16.21
N LEU A 46 11.98 -7.04 -15.91
CA LEU A 46 11.04 -7.27 -14.83
C LEU A 46 9.60 -7.11 -15.32
N GLU A 47 8.94 -8.27 -15.48
CA GLU A 47 7.54 -8.51 -15.82
C GLU A 47 7.04 -8.14 -17.23
N GLN A 48 6.73 -9.17 -17.99
CA GLN A 48 5.99 -9.09 -19.25
C GLN A 48 4.50 -8.83 -18.96
N THR A 49 4.09 -7.58 -18.80
CA THR A 49 2.68 -7.20 -18.89
C THR A 49 2.24 -7.34 -20.34
N LYS A 50 1.47 -8.39 -20.65
CA LYS A 50 0.87 -8.54 -21.97
C LYS A 50 -0.21 -7.49 -22.14
N LYS A 51 0.05 -6.47 -22.96
CA LYS A 51 -0.93 -5.48 -23.39
C LYS A 51 -1.58 -5.96 -24.68
N GLY A 52 -2.90 -5.94 -24.75
CA GLY A 52 -3.68 -6.24 -25.94
C GLY A 52 -4.65 -5.11 -26.28
N GLU A 53 -5.17 -5.10 -27.50
CA GLU A 53 -6.28 -4.22 -27.89
C GLU A 53 -7.50 -5.07 -28.23
N VAL A 54 -8.65 -4.70 -27.68
CA VAL A 54 -9.95 -5.27 -28.05
C VAL A 54 -10.72 -4.24 -28.85
N VAL A 55 -11.16 -4.61 -30.06
CA VAL A 55 -11.95 -3.74 -30.91
C VAL A 55 -13.40 -4.20 -30.86
N PHE A 56 -14.27 -3.35 -30.33
CA PHE A 56 -15.71 -3.59 -30.38
C PHE A 56 -16.23 -3.20 -31.78
N LYS A 57 -16.91 -4.15 -32.44
CA LYS A 57 -17.49 -3.93 -33.77
C LYS A 57 -18.99 -4.14 -33.73
N LEU A 58 -19.76 -3.22 -34.31
CA LEU A 58 -21.18 -3.39 -34.56
C LEU A 58 -21.36 -4.29 -35.79
N PHE A 59 -22.24 -5.27 -35.70
CA PHE A 59 -22.49 -6.29 -36.74
C PHE A 59 -21.22 -7.07 -37.18
N GLY A 60 -20.15 -7.08 -36.35
CA GLY A 60 -18.92 -7.81 -36.65
C GLY A 60 -17.92 -7.10 -37.57
N PHE A 61 -18.29 -5.99 -38.21
CA PHE A 61 -17.43 -5.30 -39.19
C PHE A 61 -17.27 -3.79 -38.96
N ILE A 62 -18.20 -3.09 -38.33
CA ILE A 62 -18.08 -1.64 -38.08
C ILE A 62 -17.39 -1.41 -36.73
N PRO A 63 -16.15 -0.91 -36.69
CA PRO A 63 -15.47 -0.61 -35.44
C PRO A 63 -16.16 0.55 -34.72
N ILE A 64 -16.66 0.31 -33.49
CA ILE A 64 -17.28 1.33 -32.65
C ILE A 64 -16.26 1.90 -31.68
N ARG A 65 -15.41 1.02 -31.09
CA ARG A 65 -14.48 1.40 -30.03
C ARG A 65 -13.29 0.46 -29.97
N LYS A 66 -12.10 1.02 -29.66
CA LYS A 66 -10.91 0.28 -29.28
C LYS A 66 -10.66 0.45 -27.78
N VAL A 67 -10.34 -0.63 -27.10
CA VAL A 67 -10.04 -0.65 -25.67
C VAL A 67 -8.73 -1.36 -25.47
N SER A 68 -7.79 -0.71 -24.81
CA SER A 68 -6.55 -1.37 -24.39
C SER A 68 -6.83 -2.29 -23.22
N VAL A 69 -6.34 -3.52 -23.31
CA VAL A 69 -6.52 -4.57 -22.32
C VAL A 69 -5.17 -4.88 -21.71
N ILE A 70 -5.08 -4.91 -20.41
CA ILE A 70 -3.93 -5.42 -19.68
C ILE A 70 -4.35 -6.79 -19.17
N MET A 71 -3.59 -7.82 -19.51
CA MET A 71 -3.82 -9.14 -18.95
C MET A 71 -3.41 -9.08 -17.47
N ALA A 72 -4.38 -9.31 -16.59
CA ALA A 72 -4.07 -9.49 -15.17
C ALA A 72 -3.16 -10.72 -15.02
N ASN A 73 -2.15 -10.56 -14.16
CA ASN A 73 -1.29 -11.68 -13.81
C ASN A 73 -2.14 -12.74 -13.11
N ASP A 74 -2.16 -13.97 -13.60
CA ASP A 74 -2.90 -15.08 -13.01
C ASP A 74 -2.08 -15.78 -11.90
N ASP A 75 -1.22 -15.03 -11.24
CA ASP A 75 -0.39 -15.54 -10.16
C ASP A 75 -1.24 -15.90 -8.93
N ASP A 76 -0.78 -16.88 -8.18
CA ASP A 76 -1.27 -17.17 -6.86
C ASP A 76 -0.54 -16.32 -5.82
N TYR A 77 -1.26 -15.97 -4.77
CA TYR A 77 -0.71 -15.18 -3.68
C TYR A 77 -0.92 -15.89 -2.35
N TYR A 78 0.13 -15.97 -1.53
CA TYR A 78 -0.02 -16.36 -0.15
C TYR A 78 -0.84 -15.28 0.58
N ILE A 79 -1.78 -15.74 1.40
CA ILE A 79 -2.63 -14.85 2.19
C ILE A 79 -1.85 -14.42 3.44
N GLY A 80 -1.72 -13.11 3.64
CA GLY A 80 -1.10 -12.51 4.81
C GLY A 80 -1.98 -12.60 6.08
N GLY A 81 -2.14 -11.49 6.78
CA GLY A 81 -2.92 -11.39 8.02
C GLY A 81 -2.07 -11.45 9.28
N VAL A 82 -0.76 -11.54 9.15
CA VAL A 82 0.20 -11.61 10.27
C VAL A 82 0.82 -10.22 10.49
N PRO A 83 0.96 -9.74 11.74
CA PRO A 83 1.68 -8.51 12.04
C PRO A 83 3.16 -8.63 11.65
N ILE A 84 3.70 -7.56 11.10
CA ILE A 84 5.09 -7.40 10.71
C ILE A 84 5.68 -6.15 11.34
N GLY A 85 6.94 -6.24 11.75
CA GLY A 85 7.74 -5.09 12.16
C GLY A 85 8.40 -4.46 10.94
N LEU A 86 8.44 -3.14 10.93
CA LEU A 86 8.91 -2.32 9.82
C LEU A 86 10.02 -1.40 10.30
N SER A 87 11.09 -1.28 9.52
CA SER A 87 12.13 -0.29 9.70
C SER A 87 12.48 0.31 8.35
N ILE A 88 12.32 1.63 8.23
CA ILE A 88 12.61 2.39 7.01
C ILE A 88 13.70 3.39 7.35
N TYR A 89 14.81 3.38 6.61
CA TYR A 89 15.72 4.50 6.51
C TYR A 89 15.21 5.44 5.43
N THR A 90 15.13 6.71 5.78
CA THR A 90 14.52 7.71 4.91
C THR A 90 15.51 8.21 3.88
N ASP A 91 14.97 8.54 2.71
CA ASP A 91 15.70 9.32 1.73
C ASP A 91 15.59 10.79 2.12
N GLY A 92 16.52 11.24 2.97
CA GLY A 92 16.49 12.55 3.63
C GLY A 92 16.33 12.45 5.15
N ALA A 93 16.26 13.60 5.84
CA ALA A 93 16.18 13.69 7.29
C ALA A 93 14.86 14.30 7.77
N ILE A 94 14.12 13.57 8.60
CA ILE A 94 12.88 14.05 9.21
C ILE A 94 13.20 15.00 10.36
N VAL A 95 12.68 16.20 10.33
CA VAL A 95 12.82 17.19 11.40
C VAL A 95 11.89 16.81 12.55
N ILE A 96 12.46 16.52 13.71
CA ILE A 96 11.72 16.19 14.95
C ILE A 96 11.65 17.36 15.93
N ASP A 97 12.52 18.37 15.76
CA ASP A 97 12.46 19.62 16.51
C ASP A 97 13.09 20.73 15.66
N ASP A 98 12.33 21.78 15.38
CA ASP A 98 12.78 22.93 14.60
C ASP A 98 13.58 23.95 15.43
N ASN A 99 13.64 23.78 16.76
CA ASN A 99 14.34 24.64 17.69
C ASN A 99 14.05 26.14 17.47
N GLY A 100 12.81 26.47 17.08
CA GLY A 100 12.37 27.84 16.80
C GLY A 100 12.86 28.41 15.47
N ASN A 101 13.21 27.57 14.50
CA ASN A 101 13.55 27.96 13.15
C ASN A 101 12.31 28.51 12.40
N ASP A 102 12.47 29.66 11.73
CA ASP A 102 11.34 30.29 11.03
C ASP A 102 11.01 29.64 9.68
N GLY A 103 11.97 29.01 9.01
CA GLY A 103 11.81 28.42 7.67
C GLY A 103 11.35 26.96 7.70
N ILE A 104 12.03 26.14 8.50
CA ILE A 104 11.79 24.68 8.63
C ILE A 104 10.93 24.41 9.85
N LYS A 105 10.05 23.40 9.77
CA LYS A 105 9.15 23.02 10.87
C LYS A 105 9.27 21.53 11.17
N GLU A 106 8.86 21.16 12.38
CA GLU A 106 8.69 19.77 12.76
C GLU A 106 7.83 19.04 11.72
N GLY A 107 8.26 17.85 11.31
CA GLY A 107 7.64 17.04 10.28
C GLY A 107 8.04 17.35 8.84
N ASP A 108 8.85 18.39 8.60
CA ASP A 108 9.51 18.56 7.30
C ASP A 108 10.55 17.46 7.08
N ILE A 109 10.79 17.10 5.83
CA ILE A 109 11.83 16.12 5.48
C ILE A 109 12.88 16.84 4.62
N ILE A 110 14.06 17.02 5.16
CA ILE A 110 15.19 17.64 4.44
C ILE A 110 15.69 16.66 3.39
N MET A 111 15.67 17.08 2.13
CA MET A 111 16.11 16.28 1.00
C MET A 111 17.51 16.65 0.55
N GLN A 112 17.81 17.97 0.47
CA GLN A 112 19.09 18.48 -0.03
C GLN A 112 19.56 19.69 0.77
N ILE A 113 20.88 19.87 0.83
CA ILE A 113 21.53 21.09 1.34
C ILE A 113 22.51 21.57 0.25
N ASP A 114 22.34 22.81 -0.22
CA ASP A 114 23.09 23.40 -1.34
C ASP A 114 23.12 22.50 -2.60
N GLY A 115 21.98 21.83 -2.87
CA GLY A 115 21.84 20.95 -4.02
C GLY A 115 22.50 19.56 -3.87
N ILE A 116 23.12 19.26 -2.71
CA ILE A 116 23.68 17.94 -2.39
C ILE A 116 22.60 17.14 -1.68
N ASP A 117 22.30 15.94 -2.16
CA ASP A 117 21.34 15.04 -1.51
C ASP A 117 21.77 14.73 -0.07
N PHE A 118 20.82 14.80 0.86
CA PHE A 118 21.13 14.67 2.29
C PHE A 118 21.88 13.37 2.61
N ASN A 119 21.52 12.27 1.98
CA ASN A 119 22.15 10.97 2.20
C ASN A 119 23.55 10.84 1.56
N GLU A 120 23.93 11.77 0.68
CA GLU A 120 25.27 11.84 0.09
C GLU A 120 26.24 12.71 0.92
N ILE A 121 25.73 13.39 1.96
CA ILE A 121 26.55 14.21 2.85
C ILE A 121 27.19 13.32 3.89
N GLU A 122 28.44 12.95 3.66
CA GLU A 122 29.26 12.16 4.62
C GLU A 122 29.62 12.95 5.88
N ASP A 123 29.90 14.26 5.71
CA ASP A 123 30.25 15.17 6.81
C ASP A 123 29.52 16.50 6.67
N MET A 124 28.55 16.71 7.54
CA MET A 124 27.78 17.97 7.58
C MET A 124 28.65 19.19 7.86
N GLU A 125 29.71 19.06 8.64
CA GLU A 125 30.63 20.18 8.93
C GLU A 125 31.30 20.66 7.65
N SER A 126 31.65 19.78 6.71
CA SER A 126 32.30 20.15 5.46
C SER A 126 31.38 21.01 4.55
N VAL A 127 30.07 20.79 4.62
CA VAL A 127 29.08 21.56 3.85
C VAL A 127 28.81 22.91 4.51
N LEU A 128 28.82 22.98 5.83
CA LEU A 128 28.39 24.16 6.57
C LEU A 128 29.54 25.14 6.87
N LYS A 129 30.79 24.65 6.99
CA LYS A 129 31.95 25.36 7.56
C LYS A 129 32.24 26.74 6.96
N ASP A 130 32.10 26.85 5.63
CA ASP A 130 32.50 28.06 4.91
C ASP A 130 31.29 28.91 4.49
N ASN A 131 30.09 28.56 4.95
CA ASN A 131 28.84 29.18 4.58
C ASN A 131 28.21 29.94 5.78
N GLU A 132 27.72 31.15 5.55
CA GLU A 132 26.88 31.88 6.51
C GLU A 132 25.42 31.44 6.41
N GLU A 133 24.99 31.07 5.20
CA GLU A 133 23.66 30.57 4.88
C GLU A 133 23.77 29.45 3.85
N VAL A 134 22.86 28.47 3.89
CA VAL A 134 22.75 27.37 2.93
C VAL A 134 21.32 27.25 2.42
N GLU A 135 21.14 26.88 1.16
CA GLU A 135 19.83 26.54 0.61
C GLU A 135 19.45 25.14 1.06
N VAL A 136 18.29 25.00 1.71
CA VAL A 136 17.74 23.72 2.12
C VAL A 136 16.50 23.42 1.30
N THR A 137 16.53 22.30 0.57
CA THR A 137 15.37 21.72 -0.13
C THR A 137 14.73 20.69 0.78
N TYR A 138 13.43 20.81 1.02
CA TYR A 138 12.70 19.92 1.93
C TYR A 138 11.28 19.65 1.45
N LEU A 139 10.68 18.54 1.92
CA LEU A 139 9.28 18.22 1.70
C LEU A 139 8.44 18.77 2.85
N ARG A 140 7.36 19.51 2.50
CA ARG A 140 6.29 19.90 3.41
C ARG A 140 4.94 19.55 2.78
N LYS A 141 4.16 18.69 3.43
CA LYS A 141 2.88 18.17 2.90
C LYS A 141 3.04 17.56 1.50
N ASN A 142 4.10 16.77 1.34
CA ASN A 142 4.50 16.11 0.09
C ASN A 142 4.77 17.08 -1.09
N LYS A 143 5.11 18.31 -0.80
CA LYS A 143 5.54 19.30 -1.78
C LYS A 143 6.95 19.75 -1.48
N GLU A 144 7.75 19.83 -2.52
CA GLU A 144 9.10 20.36 -2.44
C GLU A 144 9.05 21.88 -2.19
N VAL A 145 9.85 22.32 -1.24
CA VAL A 145 10.01 23.73 -0.83
C VAL A 145 11.48 24.01 -0.63
N LYS A 146 11.92 25.22 -0.94
CA LYS A 146 13.29 25.69 -0.71
C LYS A 146 13.30 26.87 0.23
N THR A 147 14.31 26.94 1.09
CA THR A 147 14.53 28.07 1.99
C THR A 147 16.02 28.26 2.26
N LEU A 148 16.42 29.45 2.61
CA LEU A 148 17.77 29.73 3.12
C LEU A 148 17.77 29.61 4.63
N LEU A 149 18.72 28.87 5.16
CA LEU A 149 18.95 28.73 6.60
C LEU A 149 20.33 29.29 6.99
N LYS A 150 20.33 30.06 8.09
CA LYS A 150 21.59 30.54 8.67
C LYS A 150 22.35 29.42 9.35
N VAL A 151 23.64 29.37 9.08
CA VAL A 151 24.54 28.46 9.76
C VAL A 151 24.89 29.04 11.13
N LYS A 152 24.65 28.28 12.20
CA LYS A 152 24.99 28.63 13.58
C LYS A 152 26.35 28.04 13.92
N ASN A 153 27.23 28.81 14.54
CA ASN A 153 28.47 28.30 15.07
C ASN A 153 28.32 28.12 16.59
N GLU A 154 28.24 26.87 17.03
CA GLU A 154 28.10 26.51 18.44
C GLU A 154 29.20 25.52 18.85
N ASN A 155 29.94 25.84 19.89
CA ASN A 155 31.03 25.00 20.40
C ASN A 155 32.05 24.58 19.33
N LYS A 156 32.40 25.50 18.42
CA LYS A 156 33.31 25.27 17.27
C LYS A 156 32.78 24.26 16.24
N LYS A 157 31.47 24.03 16.19
CA LYS A 157 30.80 23.23 15.18
C LYS A 157 29.74 24.06 14.47
N HIS A 158 29.66 23.89 13.16
CA HIS A 158 28.65 24.51 12.33
C HIS A 158 27.38 23.67 12.29
N LYS A 159 26.22 24.27 12.52
CA LYS A 159 24.95 23.58 12.64
C LYS A 159 23.81 24.40 12.03
N LEU A 160 22.78 23.74 11.54
CA LEU A 160 21.52 24.37 11.15
C LEU A 160 20.58 24.62 12.33
N GLY A 161 20.89 24.05 13.49
CA GLY A 161 20.06 24.20 14.70
C GLY A 161 18.78 23.37 14.66
N LEU A 162 18.73 22.30 13.85
CA LEU A 162 17.63 21.38 13.75
C LEU A 162 17.97 20.07 14.44
N THR A 163 16.95 19.38 14.99
CA THR A 163 17.08 18.01 15.43
C THR A 163 16.36 17.12 14.42
N VAL A 164 17.08 16.13 13.89
CA VAL A 164 16.55 15.29 12.81
C VAL A 164 16.72 13.80 13.14
N LYS A 165 15.94 12.95 12.46
CA LYS A 165 16.10 11.50 12.44
C LYS A 165 16.05 11.01 10.98
N ASP A 166 16.73 9.92 10.71
CA ASP A 166 16.84 9.29 9.39
C ASP A 166 16.11 7.95 9.29
N ASN A 167 15.42 7.53 10.36
CA ASN A 167 14.71 6.27 10.35
C ASN A 167 13.32 6.37 10.98
N VAL A 168 12.43 5.50 10.51
CA VAL A 168 11.08 5.29 11.04
C VAL A 168 10.85 3.82 11.28
N THR A 169 10.32 3.47 12.44
CA THR A 169 9.92 2.10 12.78
C THR A 169 8.44 2.03 13.07
N GLY A 170 7.83 0.91 12.76
CA GLY A 170 6.41 0.73 12.98
C GLY A 170 5.99 -0.74 12.94
N VAL A 171 4.70 -0.95 13.12
CA VAL A 171 4.03 -2.24 13.01
C VAL A 171 2.87 -2.11 12.06
N GLY A 172 2.70 -3.11 11.21
CA GLY A 172 1.58 -3.23 10.31
C GLY A 172 1.24 -4.68 10.05
N THR A 173 0.34 -4.95 9.13
CA THR A 173 -0.05 -6.32 8.76
C THR A 173 0.31 -6.57 7.29
N LEU A 174 0.90 -7.74 7.04
CA LEU A 174 1.14 -8.27 5.70
C LEU A 174 -0.19 -8.58 5.01
N THR A 175 -0.37 -8.12 3.77
CA THR A 175 -1.62 -8.37 3.04
C THR A 175 -1.52 -9.62 2.16
N PHE A 176 -0.52 -9.67 1.31
CA PHE A 176 -0.28 -10.78 0.40
C PHE A 176 1.20 -10.87 0.01
N VAL A 177 1.62 -12.04 -0.46
CA VAL A 177 2.92 -12.27 -1.09
C VAL A 177 2.71 -13.07 -2.37
N ASN A 178 3.25 -12.60 -3.49
CA ASN A 178 3.25 -13.33 -4.74
C ASN A 178 4.07 -14.63 -4.58
N THR A 179 3.48 -15.78 -4.90
CA THR A 179 4.13 -17.09 -4.68
C THR A 179 5.35 -17.32 -5.55
N ARG A 180 5.44 -16.63 -6.70
CA ARG A 180 6.50 -16.82 -7.70
C ARG A 180 7.64 -15.81 -7.52
N THR A 181 7.30 -14.52 -7.33
CA THR A 181 8.29 -13.43 -7.29
C THR A 181 8.71 -13.08 -5.87
N GLY A 182 7.90 -13.40 -4.86
CA GLY A 182 8.08 -12.94 -3.49
C GLY A 182 7.68 -11.48 -3.25
N GLU A 183 7.23 -10.77 -4.29
CA GLU A 183 6.71 -9.41 -4.15
C GLU A 183 5.51 -9.39 -3.22
N TYR A 184 5.43 -8.38 -2.38
CA TYR A 184 4.37 -8.30 -1.39
C TYR A 184 3.74 -6.91 -1.31
N GLY A 185 2.53 -6.87 -0.75
CA GLY A 185 1.87 -5.66 -0.31
C GLY A 185 1.50 -5.75 1.17
N ALA A 186 1.60 -4.62 1.88
CA ALA A 186 1.22 -4.52 3.29
C ALA A 186 0.66 -3.13 3.63
N LEU A 187 0.00 -3.00 4.79
CA LEU A 187 -0.59 -1.78 5.37
C LEU A 187 -1.82 -1.24 4.63
N GLY A 188 -1.82 -1.17 3.30
CA GLY A 188 -2.90 -0.56 2.53
C GLY A 188 -2.99 0.96 2.60
N HIS A 189 -2.07 1.63 3.29
CA HIS A 189 -1.90 3.08 3.36
C HIS A 189 -0.43 3.44 3.59
N ALA A 190 -0.06 4.68 3.27
CA ALA A 190 1.30 5.15 3.46
C ALA A 190 1.73 5.17 4.93
N ILE A 191 3.02 4.95 5.17
CA ILE A 191 3.68 5.36 6.41
C ILE A 191 3.95 6.86 6.28
N MET A 192 3.36 7.62 7.20
CA MET A 192 3.43 9.08 7.22
C MET A 192 4.30 9.52 8.39
N GLU A 193 4.96 10.65 8.22
CA GLU A 193 5.52 11.38 9.34
C GLU A 193 4.38 12.02 10.15
N GLU A 194 4.47 11.98 11.49
CA GLU A 194 3.34 12.29 12.38
C GLU A 194 2.98 13.78 12.41
N ALA A 195 3.96 14.68 12.46
CA ALA A 195 3.74 16.11 12.64
C ALA A 195 3.40 16.83 11.32
N GLY A 196 4.16 16.56 10.25
CA GLY A 196 4.01 17.24 8.96
C GLY A 196 3.04 16.56 8.00
N GLY A 197 2.75 15.27 8.22
CA GLY A 197 1.90 14.47 7.34
C GLY A 197 2.54 14.18 5.99
N ASN A 198 3.87 14.15 5.91
CA ASN A 198 4.60 13.75 4.72
C ASN A 198 4.65 12.22 4.62
N ILE A 199 4.56 11.70 3.40
CA ILE A 199 4.87 10.29 3.14
C ILE A 199 6.37 10.11 3.33
N VAL A 200 6.77 9.15 4.16
CA VAL A 200 8.17 8.85 4.42
C VAL A 200 8.82 8.27 3.17
N PRO A 201 9.79 8.94 2.54
CA PRO A 201 10.52 8.39 1.40
C PRO A 201 11.44 7.25 1.86
N VAL A 202 11.62 6.25 1.02
CA VAL A 202 12.37 5.04 1.35
C VAL A 202 13.72 5.05 0.64
N SER A 203 14.80 5.06 1.41
CA SER A 203 16.17 4.78 0.92
C SER A 203 16.53 3.30 1.09
N ASP A 204 16.33 2.75 2.29
CA ASP A 204 16.43 1.32 2.61
C ASP A 204 15.32 0.94 3.57
N GLY A 205 14.74 -0.24 3.40
CA GLY A 205 13.68 -0.69 4.27
C GLY A 205 13.70 -2.18 4.52
N LYS A 206 13.34 -2.57 5.74
CA LYS A 206 13.41 -3.96 6.19
C LYS A 206 12.14 -4.39 6.89
N VAL A 207 11.72 -5.61 6.60
CA VAL A 207 10.60 -6.29 7.26
C VAL A 207 11.13 -7.32 8.25
N TYR A 208 10.53 -7.36 9.43
CA TYR A 208 10.86 -8.29 10.51
C TYR A 208 9.64 -9.08 10.95
N ALA A 209 9.87 -10.27 11.50
CA ALA A 209 8.84 -10.97 12.25
C ALA A 209 8.47 -10.15 13.50
N CYS A 210 7.19 -10.11 13.80
CA CYS A 210 6.65 -9.36 14.93
C CYS A 210 5.89 -10.28 15.87
N ASN A 211 6.10 -10.14 17.17
CA ASN A 211 5.37 -10.89 18.18
C ASN A 211 4.29 -10.00 18.80
N LEU A 212 3.03 -10.41 18.70
CA LEU A 212 1.93 -9.77 19.39
C LEU A 212 2.04 -10.05 20.88
N ILE A 213 2.19 -9.00 21.70
CA ILE A 213 2.31 -9.09 23.17
C ILE A 213 1.07 -8.61 23.91
N GLY A 214 0.12 -8.03 23.23
CA GLY A 214 -1.14 -7.60 23.82
C GLY A 214 -1.98 -6.76 22.87
N ILE A 215 -3.21 -6.52 23.28
CA ILE A 215 -4.21 -5.76 22.56
C ILE A 215 -4.80 -4.72 23.50
N THR A 216 -4.80 -3.46 23.07
CA THR A 216 -5.62 -2.42 23.67
C THR A 216 -6.92 -2.35 22.89
N LYS A 217 -8.06 -2.58 23.55
CA LYS A 217 -9.37 -2.53 22.87
C LYS A 217 -9.69 -1.14 22.37
N GLY A 218 -10.33 -1.09 21.21
CA GLY A 218 -10.91 0.14 20.68
C GLY A 218 -12.20 0.52 21.40
N GLU A 219 -12.34 1.79 21.68
CA GLU A 219 -13.53 2.43 22.24
C GLU A 219 -13.94 3.61 21.37
N LYS A 220 -15.12 4.17 21.61
CA LYS A 220 -15.58 5.35 20.88
C LYS A 220 -14.59 6.52 21.07
N ASN A 221 -14.12 7.07 19.95
CA ASN A 221 -13.13 8.16 19.90
C ASN A 221 -11.73 7.79 20.44
N ASN A 222 -11.48 6.54 20.77
CA ASN A 222 -10.18 6.04 21.20
C ASN A 222 -9.90 4.73 20.46
N PRO A 223 -9.21 4.78 19.30
CA PRO A 223 -8.88 3.59 18.55
C PRO A 223 -7.95 2.71 19.39
N GLY A 224 -8.28 1.42 19.48
CA GLY A 224 -7.40 0.46 20.12
C GLY A 224 -6.13 0.21 19.31
N GLN A 225 -5.23 -0.60 19.87
CA GLN A 225 -3.93 -0.87 19.27
C GLN A 225 -3.46 -2.30 19.52
N LEU A 226 -2.85 -2.92 18.50
CA LEU A 226 -2.03 -4.10 18.66
C LEU A 226 -0.68 -3.68 19.24
N ARG A 227 -0.29 -4.27 20.35
CA ARG A 227 1.04 -4.09 20.93
C ARG A 227 1.93 -5.22 20.47
N CYS A 228 2.86 -4.90 19.60
CA CYS A 228 3.80 -5.84 19.03
C CYS A 228 5.22 -5.42 19.34
N VAL A 229 6.11 -6.42 19.40
CA VAL A 229 7.55 -6.20 19.51
C VAL A 229 8.28 -6.96 18.42
N PHE A 230 9.30 -6.33 17.86
CA PHE A 230 10.24 -6.94 16.95
C PHE A 230 11.66 -6.45 17.27
N VAL A 231 12.65 -7.21 16.82
CA VAL A 231 14.05 -6.88 17.04
C VAL A 231 14.66 -6.48 15.70
N GLN A 232 15.03 -5.20 15.55
CA GLN A 232 15.59 -4.64 14.31
C GLN A 232 16.84 -5.37 13.80
N ASN A 233 17.66 -5.89 14.69
CA ASN A 233 18.86 -6.63 14.31
C ASN A 233 18.64 -8.15 14.20
N SER A 234 17.37 -8.61 14.22
CA SER A 234 17.04 -10.00 13.97
C SER A 234 17.14 -10.31 12.46
N LYS A 235 16.95 -11.59 12.11
CA LYS A 235 16.91 -12.01 10.71
C LYS A 235 15.77 -11.33 9.98
N THR A 236 16.06 -10.56 8.94
CA THR A 236 15.07 -9.89 8.10
C THR A 236 14.20 -10.90 7.36
N LYS A 237 12.97 -10.54 7.13
CA LYS A 237 11.99 -11.31 6.36
C LYS A 237 11.87 -10.85 4.91
N GLY A 238 12.20 -9.59 4.65
CA GLY A 238 12.14 -8.98 3.33
C GLY A 238 12.61 -7.54 3.33
N THR A 239 12.57 -6.91 2.17
CA THR A 239 12.90 -5.50 1.95
C THR A 239 11.63 -4.66 1.87
N ILE A 240 11.75 -3.34 2.09
CA ILE A 240 10.73 -2.36 1.73
C ILE A 240 11.36 -1.48 0.66
N GLU A 241 10.80 -1.50 -0.53
CA GLU A 241 11.32 -0.76 -1.68
C GLU A 241 10.53 0.52 -1.94
N THR A 242 9.23 0.48 -1.63
CA THR A 242 8.37 1.65 -1.81
C THR A 242 7.42 1.84 -0.64
N ASN A 243 7.15 3.10 -0.32
CA ASN A 243 6.09 3.54 0.57
C ASN A 243 5.23 4.55 -0.19
N ASN A 244 4.01 4.17 -0.50
CA ASN A 244 3.13 5.02 -1.27
C ASN A 244 1.72 5.08 -0.64
N LYS A 245 0.82 5.82 -1.26
CA LYS A 245 -0.54 6.04 -0.76
C LYS A 245 -1.33 4.74 -0.47
N PHE A 246 -0.95 3.62 -1.10
CA PHE A 246 -1.66 2.35 -1.00
C PHE A 246 -0.92 1.30 -0.19
N GLY A 247 0.11 1.70 0.53
CA GLY A 247 0.87 0.85 1.41
C GLY A 247 2.35 0.78 1.07
N ILE A 248 3.00 -0.22 1.63
CA ILE A 248 4.39 -0.56 1.36
C ILE A 248 4.47 -1.78 0.45
N LYS A 249 5.52 -1.81 -0.35
CA LYS A 249 5.86 -2.91 -1.26
C LYS A 249 7.35 -3.21 -1.19
N GLY A 250 7.72 -4.40 -1.60
CA GLY A 250 9.09 -4.89 -1.69
C GLY A 250 9.07 -6.39 -1.90
N VAL A 251 10.16 -7.08 -1.55
CA VAL A 251 10.31 -8.51 -1.76
C VAL A 251 10.50 -9.24 -0.43
N MET A 252 9.69 -10.27 -0.19
CA MET A 252 9.90 -11.22 0.91
C MET A 252 10.96 -12.24 0.53
N THR A 253 12.03 -12.29 1.29
CA THR A 253 13.12 -13.28 1.12
C THR A 253 12.92 -14.50 2.02
N ASN A 254 12.03 -14.41 3.01
CA ASN A 254 11.71 -15.48 3.94
C ASN A 254 10.27 -15.35 4.46
N THR A 255 9.37 -16.17 3.95
CA THR A 255 7.95 -16.20 4.28
C THR A 255 7.61 -17.01 5.54
N SER A 256 8.57 -17.80 6.05
CA SER A 256 8.36 -18.69 7.19
C SER A 256 7.81 -17.95 8.42
N GLY A 257 6.68 -18.44 8.95
CA GLY A 257 5.96 -17.84 10.08
C GLY A 257 5.13 -16.59 9.73
N LEU A 258 5.12 -16.16 8.46
CA LEU A 258 4.30 -15.02 8.00
C LEU A 258 3.11 -15.46 7.16
N VAL A 259 3.25 -16.58 6.45
CA VAL A 259 2.19 -17.14 5.60
C VAL A 259 2.05 -18.65 5.82
N ASP A 260 0.92 -19.20 5.43
CA ASP A 260 0.76 -20.65 5.23
C ASP A 260 0.96 -20.92 3.74
N GLU A 261 2.04 -21.63 3.40
CA GLU A 261 2.40 -21.92 2.02
C GLU A 261 1.43 -22.86 1.30
N ASN A 262 0.54 -23.51 2.04
CA ASN A 262 -0.53 -24.35 1.48
C ASN A 262 -1.82 -23.55 1.21
N LEU A 263 -1.88 -22.29 1.65
CA LEU A 263 -3.08 -21.46 1.55
C LEU A 263 -2.83 -20.27 0.63
N THR A 264 -3.28 -20.38 -0.60
CA THR A 264 -3.16 -19.34 -1.61
C THR A 264 -4.53 -18.86 -2.09
N ALA A 265 -4.57 -17.67 -2.65
CA ALA A 265 -5.73 -17.10 -3.32
C ALA A 265 -5.32 -16.23 -4.50
N LYS A 266 -6.24 -16.05 -5.44
CA LYS A 266 -6.08 -15.05 -6.50
C LYS A 266 -6.42 -13.66 -5.97
N ILE A 267 -5.84 -12.63 -6.58
CA ILE A 267 -6.27 -11.26 -6.37
C ILE A 267 -7.59 -11.03 -7.10
N GLY A 268 -8.54 -10.42 -6.41
CA GLY A 268 -9.82 -9.97 -6.98
C GLY A 268 -9.77 -8.48 -7.30
N GLY A 269 -10.06 -8.13 -8.56
CA GLY A 269 -10.14 -6.74 -8.97
C GLY A 269 -11.33 -5.98 -8.34
N ARG A 270 -11.24 -4.65 -8.28
CA ARG A 270 -12.27 -3.75 -7.71
C ARG A 270 -13.67 -3.95 -8.26
N PHE A 271 -13.78 -4.46 -9.49
CA PHE A 271 -15.06 -4.71 -10.15
C PHE A 271 -15.73 -6.02 -9.71
N SER A 272 -14.97 -6.94 -9.09
CA SER A 272 -15.51 -8.18 -8.55
C SER A 272 -16.06 -8.03 -7.12
N VAL A 273 -15.87 -6.86 -6.50
CA VAL A 273 -16.28 -6.62 -5.11
C VAL A 273 -17.70 -6.11 -5.04
N THR A 274 -18.52 -6.77 -4.24
CA THR A 274 -19.93 -6.39 -4.03
C THR A 274 -20.24 -6.17 -2.55
N PRO A 275 -21.21 -5.30 -2.20
CA PRO A 275 -21.72 -5.25 -0.83
C PRO A 275 -22.24 -6.61 -0.39
N GLY A 276 -22.00 -6.97 0.88
CA GLY A 276 -22.42 -8.25 1.45
C GLY A 276 -21.33 -8.94 2.27
N LYS A 277 -21.43 -10.24 2.39
CA LYS A 277 -20.52 -11.05 3.21
C LYS A 277 -19.09 -11.05 2.66
N ALA A 278 -18.14 -10.91 3.57
CA ALA A 278 -16.70 -11.01 3.33
C ALA A 278 -16.01 -11.39 4.65
N THR A 279 -14.72 -11.60 4.63
CA THR A 279 -13.92 -11.86 5.84
C THR A 279 -12.67 -10.99 5.88
N ILE A 280 -12.13 -10.79 7.08
CA ILE A 280 -10.78 -10.26 7.33
C ILE A 280 -9.93 -11.42 7.83
N VAL A 281 -8.74 -11.61 7.26
CA VAL A 281 -7.77 -12.57 7.77
C VAL A 281 -6.84 -11.88 8.76
N SER A 282 -6.70 -12.47 9.96
CA SER A 282 -5.79 -11.95 10.99
C SER A 282 -5.38 -13.05 11.95
N ASP A 283 -4.16 -12.97 12.47
CA ASP A 283 -3.68 -13.86 13.55
C ASP A 283 -3.76 -13.22 14.95
N ILE A 284 -4.64 -12.27 15.11
CA ILE A 284 -4.82 -11.48 16.34
C ILE A 284 -5.14 -12.34 17.58
N SER A 285 -5.67 -13.55 17.39
CA SER A 285 -5.89 -14.54 18.45
C SER A 285 -4.66 -15.39 18.78
N GLY A 286 -3.54 -15.20 18.07
CA GLY A 286 -2.37 -16.09 18.07
C GLY A 286 -2.45 -17.21 17.05
N ILE A 287 -3.54 -17.30 16.31
CA ILE A 287 -3.76 -18.23 15.21
C ILE A 287 -4.37 -17.44 14.05
N LYS A 288 -3.88 -17.69 12.82
CA LYS A 288 -4.43 -17.04 11.63
C LYS A 288 -5.85 -17.58 11.36
N GLU A 289 -6.83 -16.69 11.46
CA GLU A 289 -8.26 -16.99 11.29
C GLU A 289 -8.94 -15.96 10.37
N GLU A 290 -10.07 -16.39 9.83
CA GLU A 290 -11.00 -15.50 9.14
C GLU A 290 -12.06 -14.97 10.11
N TYR A 291 -12.30 -13.66 10.09
CA TYR A 291 -13.31 -12.97 10.88
C TYR A 291 -14.36 -12.37 9.97
N GLU A 292 -15.64 -12.69 10.22
CA GLU A 292 -16.74 -12.23 9.39
C GLU A 292 -16.90 -10.72 9.43
N ILE A 293 -17.00 -10.12 8.24
CA ILE A 293 -17.36 -8.72 8.02
C ILE A 293 -18.50 -8.61 7.02
N GLU A 294 -19.13 -7.45 6.98
CA GLU A 294 -20.08 -7.06 5.94
C GLU A 294 -19.54 -5.86 5.20
N ILE A 295 -19.28 -6.00 3.91
CA ILE A 295 -18.99 -4.86 3.03
C ILE A 295 -20.28 -4.07 2.87
N ILE A 296 -20.32 -2.86 3.46
CA ILE A 296 -21.47 -1.95 3.40
C ILE A 296 -21.48 -1.22 2.07
N LYS A 297 -20.28 -0.84 1.58
CA LYS A 297 -20.12 -0.06 0.35
C LYS A 297 -18.83 -0.43 -0.34
N ALA A 298 -18.92 -0.74 -1.62
CA ALA A 298 -17.83 -0.84 -2.56
C ALA A 298 -17.90 0.41 -3.48
N ASN A 299 -16.93 1.31 -3.35
CA ASN A 299 -16.94 2.54 -4.12
C ASN A 299 -16.44 2.28 -5.54
N TYR A 300 -17.23 2.63 -6.54
CA TYR A 300 -16.72 2.67 -7.90
C TYR A 300 -15.67 3.79 -8.02
N GLN A 301 -14.42 3.41 -8.30
CA GLN A 301 -13.31 4.35 -8.36
C GLN A 301 -12.69 4.34 -9.76
N LYS A 302 -12.79 5.49 -10.46
CA LYS A 302 -12.06 5.73 -11.71
C LYS A 302 -10.60 6.08 -11.47
N LYS A 303 -10.29 6.70 -10.32
CA LYS A 303 -8.95 7.05 -9.86
C LYS A 303 -8.67 6.36 -8.54
N ALA A 304 -7.44 5.94 -8.35
CA ALA A 304 -6.98 5.28 -7.14
C ALA A 304 -7.24 6.12 -5.88
N ASN A 305 -7.79 5.48 -4.85
CA ASN A 305 -8.10 6.08 -3.57
C ASN A 305 -8.00 5.02 -2.46
N ASP A 306 -7.49 5.41 -1.30
CA ASP A 306 -7.26 4.58 -0.12
C ASP A 306 -8.54 4.17 0.64
N LYS A 307 -9.67 4.85 0.37
CA LYS A 307 -11.00 4.55 0.96
C LYS A 307 -11.91 3.92 -0.08
N SER A 308 -11.53 2.74 -0.55
CA SER A 308 -12.25 1.99 -1.59
C SER A 308 -13.50 1.31 -1.05
N LEU A 309 -13.36 0.71 0.13
CA LEU A 309 -14.39 -0.09 0.79
C LEU A 309 -14.81 0.55 2.11
N VAL A 310 -16.08 0.39 2.45
CA VAL A 310 -16.59 0.59 3.82
C VAL A 310 -17.16 -0.73 4.29
N PHE A 311 -16.73 -1.21 5.42
CA PHE A 311 -17.20 -2.47 5.98
C PHE A 311 -17.52 -2.37 7.48
N ARG A 312 -18.24 -3.37 7.98
CA ARG A 312 -18.53 -3.54 9.40
C ARG A 312 -18.13 -4.93 9.87
N VAL A 313 -17.47 -5.01 11.01
CA VAL A 313 -17.14 -6.25 11.70
C VAL A 313 -18.43 -6.87 12.25
N LYS A 314 -18.67 -8.13 11.93
CA LYS A 314 -19.81 -8.94 12.41
C LYS A 314 -19.36 -10.03 13.37
N ASP A 315 -18.12 -10.48 13.26
CA ASP A 315 -17.57 -11.57 14.05
C ASP A 315 -17.47 -11.20 15.53
N LYS A 316 -18.20 -11.92 16.36
CA LYS A 316 -18.20 -11.70 17.82
C LYS A 316 -16.85 -12.01 18.47
N ARG A 317 -16.05 -12.93 17.90
CA ARG A 317 -14.71 -13.25 18.41
C ARG A 317 -13.82 -12.03 18.29
N LEU A 318 -13.78 -11.41 17.12
CA LEU A 318 -12.98 -10.20 16.87
C LEU A 318 -13.48 -9.04 17.74
N LEU A 319 -14.79 -8.80 17.79
CA LEU A 319 -15.36 -7.73 18.64
C LEU A 319 -15.04 -7.94 20.13
N ASN A 320 -15.05 -9.16 20.61
CA ASN A 320 -14.70 -9.47 22.01
C ASN A 320 -13.19 -9.25 22.29
N LEU A 321 -12.33 -9.53 21.32
CA LEU A 321 -10.88 -9.34 21.46
C LEU A 321 -10.47 -7.87 21.39
N THR A 322 -10.99 -7.14 20.41
CA THR A 322 -10.48 -5.81 20.02
C THR A 322 -11.48 -4.68 20.18
N GLY A 323 -12.77 -4.96 20.31
CA GLY A 323 -13.84 -3.96 20.25
C GLY A 323 -14.18 -3.52 18.83
N GLY A 324 -13.43 -3.97 17.82
CA GLY A 324 -13.58 -3.61 16.41
C GLY A 324 -12.24 -3.57 15.68
N ILE A 325 -12.09 -2.67 14.73
CA ILE A 325 -10.80 -2.44 14.04
C ILE A 325 -9.89 -1.61 14.93
N VAL A 326 -8.64 -2.05 15.11
CA VAL A 326 -7.63 -1.40 15.93
C VAL A 326 -6.37 -1.08 15.12
N GLN A 327 -5.56 -0.16 15.61
CA GLN A 327 -4.27 0.17 15.01
C GLN A 327 -3.37 -1.07 14.98
N GLY A 328 -2.65 -1.27 13.88
CA GLY A 328 -1.87 -2.47 13.61
C GLY A 328 -2.61 -3.51 12.75
N MET A 329 -3.95 -3.47 12.65
CA MET A 329 -4.71 -4.28 11.69
C MET A 329 -4.67 -3.74 10.26
N SER A 330 -4.12 -2.56 10.04
CA SER A 330 -3.91 -2.01 8.70
C SER A 330 -3.07 -2.97 7.85
N GLY A 331 -3.58 -3.37 6.70
CA GLY A 331 -3.01 -4.41 5.85
C GLY A 331 -3.67 -5.79 6.01
N SER A 332 -4.51 -6.02 7.01
CA SER A 332 -5.24 -7.30 7.12
C SER A 332 -6.02 -7.57 5.83
N PRO A 333 -5.80 -8.73 5.15
CA PRO A 333 -6.48 -9.06 3.91
C PRO A 333 -7.99 -9.09 4.07
N ILE A 334 -8.70 -8.50 3.10
CA ILE A 334 -10.15 -8.63 2.96
C ILE A 334 -10.41 -9.68 1.89
N MET A 335 -11.13 -10.74 2.26
CA MET A 335 -11.47 -11.85 1.38
C MET A 335 -12.94 -11.79 0.98
N GLN A 336 -13.23 -12.00 -0.30
CA GLN A 336 -14.58 -12.20 -0.80
C GLN A 336 -14.55 -13.20 -1.95
N ASN A 337 -15.46 -14.19 -1.92
CA ASN A 337 -15.57 -15.24 -2.94
C ASN A 337 -14.23 -15.98 -3.24
N GLY A 338 -13.43 -16.24 -2.18
CA GLY A 338 -12.15 -16.95 -2.29
C GLY A 338 -11.00 -16.12 -2.88
N LYS A 339 -11.18 -14.81 -3.06
CA LYS A 339 -10.16 -13.90 -3.60
C LYS A 339 -9.74 -12.86 -2.56
N ILE A 340 -8.50 -12.39 -2.62
CA ILE A 340 -8.02 -11.22 -1.87
C ILE A 340 -8.51 -9.98 -2.61
N VAL A 341 -9.50 -9.28 -2.08
CA VAL A 341 -10.14 -8.14 -2.77
C VAL A 341 -9.68 -6.78 -2.25
N GLY A 342 -8.99 -6.76 -1.12
CA GLY A 342 -8.50 -5.53 -0.53
C GLY A 342 -7.77 -5.76 0.78
N ALA A 343 -7.44 -4.66 1.45
CA ALA A 343 -6.82 -4.63 2.76
C ALA A 343 -7.52 -3.62 3.67
N VAL A 344 -7.58 -3.92 4.97
CA VAL A 344 -8.02 -2.96 6.00
C VAL A 344 -7.07 -1.76 6.02
N THR A 345 -7.60 -0.54 6.10
CA THR A 345 -6.77 0.68 6.17
C THR A 345 -7.02 1.50 7.42
N HIS A 346 -8.22 1.98 7.64
CA HIS A 346 -8.53 2.92 8.70
C HIS A 346 -9.79 2.50 9.48
N VAL A 347 -9.83 2.83 10.75
CA VAL A 347 -11.01 2.68 11.61
C VAL A 347 -11.85 3.95 11.61
N PHE A 348 -13.15 3.83 11.80
CA PHE A 348 -14.01 4.97 12.10
C PHE A 348 -13.85 5.36 13.56
N LEU A 349 -13.40 6.58 13.85
CA LEU A 349 -13.20 7.05 15.23
C LEU A 349 -14.49 7.02 16.07
N SER A 350 -15.64 7.28 15.43
CA SER A 350 -16.95 7.27 16.08
C SER A 350 -17.55 5.87 16.30
N ASP A 351 -17.04 4.86 15.58
CA ASP A 351 -17.60 3.49 15.61
C ASP A 351 -16.51 2.48 15.19
N ALA A 352 -15.75 1.97 16.16
CA ALA A 352 -14.64 1.03 15.91
C ALA A 352 -15.09 -0.28 15.22
N THR A 353 -16.39 -0.61 15.22
CA THR A 353 -16.90 -1.76 14.47
C THR A 353 -16.90 -1.56 12.97
N LYS A 354 -16.63 -0.33 12.47
CA LYS A 354 -16.53 0.00 11.05
C LYS A 354 -15.12 0.37 10.66
N GLY A 355 -14.75 0.01 9.43
CA GLY A 355 -13.47 0.34 8.84
C GLY A 355 -13.59 0.70 7.37
N TYR A 356 -12.50 1.31 6.89
CA TYR A 356 -12.21 1.47 5.48
C TYR A 356 -11.26 0.39 5.01
N GLY A 357 -11.34 0.06 3.73
CA GLY A 357 -10.37 -0.77 3.05
C GLY A 357 -9.99 -0.18 1.70
N VAL A 358 -8.80 -0.56 1.24
CA VAL A 358 -8.30 -0.26 -0.11
C VAL A 358 -8.47 -1.48 -0.99
N TYR A 359 -8.73 -1.29 -2.29
CA TYR A 359 -8.73 -2.40 -3.25
C TYR A 359 -7.32 -2.93 -3.49
N THR A 360 -7.23 -4.24 -3.70
CA THR A 360 -5.97 -4.89 -4.06
C THR A 360 -5.39 -4.34 -5.36
N ASP A 361 -6.25 -3.98 -6.34
CA ASP A 361 -5.85 -3.33 -7.60
C ASP A 361 -4.93 -2.11 -7.39
N TRP A 362 -5.21 -1.31 -6.34
CA TRP A 362 -4.40 -0.14 -6.05
C TRP A 362 -3.09 -0.49 -5.35
N MET A 363 -3.10 -1.58 -4.60
CA MET A 363 -1.89 -2.08 -3.93
C MET A 363 -0.93 -2.77 -4.91
N THR A 364 -1.44 -3.34 -6.00
CA THR A 364 -0.64 -4.05 -7.01
C THR A 364 -0.24 -3.18 -8.21
N GLN A 365 -0.72 -1.93 -8.29
CA GLN A 365 -0.21 -1.01 -9.31
C GLN A 365 1.29 -0.80 -9.12
N ASP A 366 2.06 -0.97 -10.18
CA ASP A 366 3.52 -0.85 -10.20
C ASP A 366 4.26 -1.96 -9.41
N LEU A 367 3.64 -3.13 -9.24
CA LEU A 367 4.30 -4.39 -8.86
C LEU A 367 4.76 -5.10 -10.11
#